data_ead8a563c693d96dbe2e286a5bb4a50e
#
_entry.id   ead8a563c693d96dbe2e286a5bb4a50e
#
_cell.length_a   1.000
_cell.length_b   1.000
_cell.length_c   1.000
_cell.angle_alpha   90.00
_cell.angle_beta   90.00
_cell.angle_gamma   90.00
#
_symmetry.space_group_name_H-M   'P 1'
#
loop_
_entity.id
_entity.type
_entity.pdbx_description
1 polymer ?
#
loop_
_entity_poly.entity_id
_entity_poly.type
_entity_poly.pdbx_seq_one_letter_code
_entity_poly.pdbx_strand_id
1 'polypeptide(L)'
;MSNIKFTTIRQAKKLAKKKLIKGKYQWLTSGAEDELTTNKNINDLNKIKIIPNVLKKVKSINYKKKFLGKYIRSPIILSPMGHQSQFHKMGETEMAKGISNYGTVGFFSTQSRFDFDYIRKKNKNCLLVWQIFLFG
;
A
#
# COMPACT_ATOMS: atom_id res chain seq x y z
N MET A 1 -13.77 -15.74 -8.11
CA MET A 1 -13.02 -15.01 -7.06
C MET A 1 -13.94 -14.85 -5.86
N SER A 2 -13.61 -15.45 -4.72
CA SER A 2 -14.41 -15.27 -3.51
C SER A 2 -14.37 -13.78 -3.10
N ASN A 3 -15.49 -13.11 -3.08
CA ASN A 3 -15.64 -11.75 -2.58
C ASN A 3 -15.33 -11.75 -1.07
N ILE A 4 -14.05 -11.64 -0.72
CA ILE A 4 -13.67 -11.46 0.68
C ILE A 4 -14.04 -10.03 1.04
N LYS A 5 -15.17 -9.86 1.69
CA LYS A 5 -15.59 -8.57 2.22
C LYS A 5 -14.99 -8.37 3.60
N PHE A 6 -14.13 -7.39 3.76
CA PHE A 6 -13.72 -6.85 5.04
C PHE A 6 -13.85 -5.32 4.98
N THR A 7 -14.23 -4.71 6.07
CA THR A 7 -14.42 -3.26 6.18
C THR A 7 -13.34 -2.60 7.03
N THR A 8 -12.54 -3.39 7.73
CA THR A 8 -11.48 -2.88 8.60
C THR A 8 -10.18 -3.63 8.39
N ILE A 9 -9.05 -2.97 8.61
CA ILE A 9 -7.71 -3.60 8.60
C ILE A 9 -7.63 -4.73 9.64
N ARG A 10 -8.29 -4.59 10.79
CA ARG A 10 -8.34 -5.65 11.81
C ARG A 10 -9.00 -6.93 11.28
N GLN A 11 -10.07 -6.81 10.50
CA GLN A 11 -10.70 -7.96 9.84
C GLN A 11 -9.79 -8.55 8.77
N ALA A 12 -9.13 -7.72 7.96
CA ALA A 12 -8.15 -8.18 6.98
C ALA A 12 -7.03 -8.98 7.65
N LYS A 13 -6.46 -8.47 8.76
CA LYS A 13 -5.43 -9.16 9.55
C LYS A 13 -5.89 -10.53 10.05
N LYS A 14 -7.14 -10.62 10.56
CA LYS A 14 -7.72 -11.91 10.99
C LYS A 14 -7.87 -12.90 9.84
N LEU A 15 -8.29 -12.44 8.67
CA LEU A 15 -8.41 -13.27 7.48
C LEU A 15 -7.05 -13.74 6.96
N ALA A 16 -6.06 -12.85 6.94
CA ALA A 16 -4.69 -13.20 6.58
C ALA A 16 -4.11 -14.28 7.50
N LYS A 17 -4.32 -14.17 8.82
CA LYS A 17 -3.89 -15.18 9.79
C LYS A 17 -4.46 -16.58 9.50
N LYS A 18 -5.70 -16.65 8.99
CA LYS A 18 -6.33 -17.93 8.64
C LYS A 18 -5.84 -18.51 7.31
N LYS A 19 -5.38 -17.66 6.39
CA LYS A 19 -5.02 -18.07 5.02
C LYS A 19 -3.54 -18.29 4.81
N LEU A 20 -2.70 -17.55 5.51
CA LEU A 20 -1.27 -17.65 5.38
C LEU A 20 -0.70 -18.73 6.29
N ILE A 21 0.34 -19.40 5.83
CA ILE A 21 1.15 -20.27 6.69
C ILE A 21 1.77 -19.44 7.82
N LYS A 22 1.97 -20.05 8.98
CA LYS A 22 2.41 -19.38 10.22
C LYS A 22 3.64 -18.48 10.02
N GLY A 23 4.69 -18.98 9.37
CA GLY A 23 5.94 -18.22 9.14
C GLY A 23 5.73 -16.98 8.28
N LYS A 24 4.94 -17.06 7.19
CA LYS A 24 4.62 -15.89 6.37
C LYS A 24 3.78 -14.86 7.11
N TYR A 25 2.85 -15.32 7.93
CA TYR A 25 2.04 -14.41 8.74
C TYR A 25 2.89 -13.70 9.79
N GLN A 26 3.79 -14.43 10.45
CA GLN A 26 4.72 -13.86 11.42
C GLN A 26 5.63 -12.83 10.75
N TRP A 27 6.22 -13.16 9.60
CA TRP A 27 7.06 -12.23 8.84
C TRP A 27 6.35 -10.90 8.52
N LEU A 28 5.05 -10.95 8.16
CA LEU A 28 4.25 -9.75 7.89
C LEU A 28 3.90 -8.93 9.13
N THR A 29 3.85 -9.54 10.29
CA THR A 29 3.24 -8.92 11.47
C THR A 29 4.21 -8.66 12.61
N SER A 30 5.42 -9.20 12.54
CA SER A 30 6.48 -8.94 13.52
C SER A 30 7.31 -7.73 13.14
N GLY A 31 7.90 -7.10 14.13
CA GLY A 31 8.94 -6.10 14.00
C GLY A 31 10.32 -6.70 14.30
N ALA A 32 11.35 -5.87 14.27
CA ALA A 32 12.70 -6.25 14.70
C ALA A 32 12.80 -6.26 16.23
N GLU A 33 13.54 -7.21 16.75
CA GLU A 33 13.86 -7.33 18.19
C GLU A 33 12.61 -7.20 19.09
N ASP A 34 12.61 -6.25 19.99
CA ASP A 34 11.49 -5.99 20.94
C ASP A 34 10.30 -5.28 20.33
N GLU A 35 10.25 -5.13 19.02
CA GLU A 35 9.14 -4.51 18.28
C GLU A 35 8.81 -3.07 18.71
N LEU A 36 9.74 -2.34 19.31
CA LEU A 36 9.52 -0.98 19.84
C LEU A 36 9.00 -0.03 18.76
N THR A 37 9.64 -0.03 17.58
CA THR A 37 9.23 0.83 16.46
C THR A 37 7.85 0.46 15.92
N THR A 38 7.57 -0.83 15.79
CA THR A 38 6.27 -1.32 15.32
C THR A 38 5.15 -0.88 16.25
N ASN A 39 5.33 -1.03 17.55
CA ASN A 39 4.38 -0.60 18.57
C ASN A 39 4.23 0.92 18.61
N LYS A 40 5.36 1.66 18.50
CA LYS A 40 5.35 3.12 18.47
C LYS A 40 4.59 3.66 17.25
N ASN A 41 4.77 3.08 16.06
CA ASN A 41 4.06 3.48 14.86
C ASN A 41 2.52 3.42 15.04
N ILE A 42 2.01 2.35 15.64
CA ILE A 42 0.58 2.21 15.93
C ILE A 42 0.13 3.28 16.92
N ASN A 43 0.88 3.46 18.00
CA ASN A 43 0.55 4.40 19.07
C ASN A 43 0.58 5.86 18.56
N ASP A 44 1.54 6.23 17.73
CA ASP A 44 1.66 7.59 17.20
C ASP A 44 0.55 7.90 16.18
N LEU A 45 0.17 6.94 15.34
CA LEU A 45 -1.01 7.10 14.46
C LEU A 45 -2.30 7.31 15.26
N ASN A 46 -2.47 6.63 16.38
CA ASN A 46 -3.64 6.81 17.25
C ASN A 46 -3.72 8.18 17.95
N LYS A 47 -2.61 8.91 18.04
CA LYS A 47 -2.56 10.27 18.58
C LYS A 47 -3.07 11.32 17.57
N ILE A 48 -3.04 11.02 16.28
CA ILE A 48 -3.50 11.92 15.23
C ILE A 48 -5.02 12.03 15.32
N LYS A 49 -5.51 13.26 15.47
CA LYS A 49 -6.94 13.57 15.54
C LYS A 49 -7.34 14.48 14.39
N ILE A 50 -8.52 14.22 13.86
CA ILE A 50 -9.13 15.08 12.85
C ILE A 50 -10.04 16.07 13.58
N ILE A 51 -9.84 17.37 13.35
CA ILE A 51 -10.71 18.41 13.87
C ILE A 51 -11.83 18.64 12.85
N PRO A 52 -13.07 18.23 13.15
CA PRO A 52 -14.18 18.43 12.22
C PRO A 52 -14.58 19.91 12.16
N ASN A 53 -14.89 20.39 10.96
CA ASN A 53 -15.51 21.69 10.74
C ASN A 53 -16.99 21.47 10.38
N VAL A 54 -17.87 21.65 11.37
CA VAL A 54 -19.30 21.51 11.20
C VAL A 54 -19.95 22.79 10.68
N LEU A 55 -21.17 22.72 10.15
CA LEU A 55 -21.99 23.85 9.66
C LEU A 55 -21.33 24.68 8.54
N LYS A 56 -20.31 24.17 7.88
CA LYS A 56 -19.74 24.79 6.68
C LYS A 56 -20.39 24.24 5.43
N LYS A 57 -20.89 25.15 4.57
CA LYS A 57 -21.42 24.77 3.26
C LYS A 57 -20.28 24.31 2.35
N VAL A 58 -20.17 22.99 2.14
CA VAL A 58 -19.19 22.39 1.21
C VAL A 58 -19.88 22.20 -0.14
N LYS A 59 -19.49 22.99 -1.15
CA LYS A 59 -20.04 22.91 -2.51
C LYS A 59 -19.41 21.79 -3.34
N SER A 60 -18.12 21.54 -3.16
CA SER A 60 -17.37 20.49 -3.86
C SER A 60 -16.18 20.04 -3.04
N ILE A 61 -15.80 18.78 -3.23
CA ILE A 61 -14.63 18.19 -2.59
C ILE A 61 -13.58 17.94 -3.67
N ASN A 62 -12.40 18.53 -3.53
CA ASN A 62 -11.27 18.29 -4.42
C ASN A 62 -10.04 17.93 -3.58
N TYR A 63 -9.61 16.68 -3.69
CA TYR A 63 -8.40 16.16 -3.03
C TYR A 63 -7.31 15.74 -4.02
N LYS A 64 -7.46 16.10 -5.32
CA LYS A 64 -6.42 15.88 -6.32
C LYS A 64 -5.15 16.64 -5.93
N LYS A 65 -4.00 15.99 -6.12
CA LYS A 65 -2.68 16.58 -5.87
C LYS A 65 -1.78 16.41 -7.07
N LYS A 66 -0.88 17.36 -7.29
CA LYS A 66 0.19 17.23 -8.27
C LYS A 66 1.37 16.52 -7.62
N PHE A 67 1.83 15.43 -8.23
CA PHE A 67 2.97 14.63 -7.78
C PHE A 67 3.82 14.22 -8.99
N LEU A 68 5.12 14.48 -8.95
CA LEU A 68 6.05 14.23 -10.06
C LEU A 68 5.53 14.73 -11.42
N GLY A 69 5.00 15.96 -11.45
CA GLY A 69 4.48 16.59 -12.67
C GLY A 69 3.08 16.12 -13.12
N LYS A 70 2.50 15.09 -12.51
CA LYS A 70 1.18 14.54 -12.86
C LYS A 70 0.17 14.74 -11.74
N TYR A 71 -1.11 14.83 -12.11
CA TYR A 71 -2.18 14.85 -11.11
C TYR A 71 -2.54 13.44 -10.69
N ILE A 72 -2.59 13.23 -9.37
CA ILE A 72 -3.10 12.02 -8.74
C ILE A 72 -4.45 12.30 -8.07
N ARG A 73 -5.29 11.27 -8.01
CA ARG A 73 -6.68 11.39 -7.53
C ARG A 73 -6.79 11.83 -6.07
N SER A 74 -5.84 11.42 -5.25
CA SER A 74 -5.80 11.77 -3.83
C SER A 74 -4.35 11.80 -3.33
N PRO A 75 -4.06 12.40 -2.16
CA PRO A 75 -2.72 12.41 -1.57
C PRO A 75 -2.28 11.05 -1.00
N ILE A 76 -3.04 9.98 -1.21
CA ILE A 76 -2.70 8.64 -0.75
C ILE A 76 -1.87 7.96 -1.82
N ILE A 77 -0.66 7.55 -1.45
CA ILE A 77 0.29 6.83 -2.29
C ILE A 77 0.67 5.50 -1.64
N LEU A 78 1.09 4.53 -2.44
CA LEU A 78 1.53 3.23 -1.94
C LEU A 78 3.03 3.18 -1.81
N SER A 79 3.52 2.87 -0.61
CA SER A 79 4.93 2.65 -0.34
C SER A 79 5.47 1.40 -1.01
N PRO A 80 6.78 1.34 -1.31
CA PRO A 80 7.40 0.15 -1.86
C PRO A 80 7.35 -0.99 -0.84
N MET A 81 7.01 -2.17 -1.32
CA MET A 81 7.02 -3.40 -0.56
C MET A 81 7.59 -4.50 -1.44
N GLY A 82 8.72 -5.06 -1.04
CA GLY A 82 9.33 -6.21 -1.71
C GLY A 82 8.58 -7.52 -1.42
N HIS A 83 8.93 -8.55 -2.17
CA HIS A 83 8.49 -9.93 -1.93
C HIS A 83 6.98 -10.16 -1.89
N GLN A 84 6.16 -9.31 -2.52
CA GLN A 84 4.69 -9.45 -2.53
C GLN A 84 4.23 -10.79 -3.13
N SER A 85 5.01 -11.34 -4.06
CA SER A 85 4.76 -12.66 -4.66
C SER A 85 4.77 -13.82 -3.67
N GLN A 86 5.35 -13.63 -2.49
CA GLN A 86 5.27 -14.61 -1.39
C GLN A 86 3.85 -14.77 -0.83
N PHE A 87 3.01 -13.75 -1.00
CA PHE A 87 1.64 -13.69 -0.47
C PHE A 87 0.59 -13.85 -1.56
N HIS A 88 0.90 -13.37 -2.76
CA HIS A 88 0.02 -13.47 -3.92
C HIS A 88 0.84 -13.67 -5.20
N LYS A 89 0.53 -14.71 -5.98
CA LYS A 89 1.31 -15.10 -7.17
C LYS A 89 1.58 -13.97 -8.18
N MET A 90 0.65 -13.00 -8.28
CA MET A 90 0.78 -11.85 -9.17
C MET A 90 1.26 -10.58 -8.43
N GLY A 91 1.45 -10.64 -7.12
CA GLY A 91 2.07 -9.63 -6.26
C GLY A 91 1.99 -8.20 -6.78
N GLU A 92 3.13 -7.68 -7.19
CA GLU A 92 3.32 -6.29 -7.63
C GLU A 92 2.47 -5.92 -8.85
N THR A 93 2.13 -6.87 -9.72
CA THR A 93 1.30 -6.57 -10.90
C THR A 93 -0.15 -6.27 -10.53
N GLU A 94 -0.71 -6.97 -9.53
CA GLU A 94 -2.05 -6.65 -9.01
C GLU A 94 -2.04 -5.34 -8.20
N MET A 95 -0.96 -5.06 -7.48
CA MET A 95 -0.77 -3.76 -6.84
C MET A 95 -0.78 -2.63 -7.87
N ALA A 96 -0.01 -2.74 -8.96
CA ALA A 96 0.03 -1.75 -10.03
C ALA A 96 -1.34 -1.56 -10.71
N LYS A 97 -2.10 -2.63 -10.90
CA LYS A 97 -3.47 -2.58 -11.42
C LYS A 97 -4.41 -1.82 -10.47
N GLY A 98 -4.31 -2.08 -9.17
CA GLY A 98 -5.07 -1.35 -8.15
C GLY A 98 -4.74 0.15 -8.15
N ILE A 99 -3.46 0.50 -8.22
CA ILE A 99 -2.96 1.89 -8.32
C ILE A 99 -3.48 2.58 -9.57
N SER A 100 -3.39 1.91 -10.72
CA SER A 100 -3.88 2.43 -12.01
C SER A 100 -5.39 2.69 -11.98
N ASN A 101 -6.17 1.75 -11.46
CA ASN A 101 -7.63 1.87 -11.36
C ASN A 101 -8.05 2.99 -10.40
N TYR A 102 -7.30 3.18 -9.32
CA TYR A 102 -7.59 4.26 -8.38
C TYR A 102 -7.11 5.62 -8.88
N GLY A 103 -6.07 5.68 -9.70
CA GLY A 103 -5.51 6.93 -10.22
C GLY A 103 -4.55 7.61 -9.24
N THR A 104 -3.68 6.83 -8.60
CA THR A 104 -2.62 7.33 -7.72
C THR A 104 -1.24 6.86 -8.16
N VAL A 105 -0.23 7.00 -7.33
CA VAL A 105 1.14 6.56 -7.57
C VAL A 105 1.50 5.38 -6.67
N GLY A 106 2.29 4.47 -7.18
CA GLY A 106 2.87 3.37 -6.42
C GLY A 106 4.38 3.31 -6.55
N PHE A 107 5.01 3.05 -5.43
CA PHE A 107 6.43 2.77 -5.37
C PHE A 107 6.65 1.27 -5.37
N PHE A 108 7.62 0.83 -6.15
CA PHE A 108 7.96 -0.59 -6.32
C PHE A 108 9.42 -0.81 -5.95
N SER A 109 9.70 -1.93 -5.34
CA SER A 109 11.05 -2.27 -4.88
C SER A 109 11.81 -3.09 -5.92
N THR A 110 13.13 -2.97 -5.98
CA THR A 110 14.01 -3.89 -6.71
C THR A 110 13.94 -5.33 -6.18
N GLN A 111 13.38 -5.53 -4.97
CA GLN A 111 13.09 -6.85 -4.42
C GLN A 111 11.73 -7.42 -4.88
N SER A 112 11.14 -6.85 -5.92
CA SER A 112 9.95 -7.39 -6.57
C SER A 112 10.29 -8.65 -7.37
N ARG A 113 9.35 -9.59 -7.47
CA ARG A 113 9.48 -10.76 -8.33
C ARG A 113 9.51 -10.39 -9.82
N PHE A 114 8.70 -9.41 -10.18
CA PHE A 114 8.60 -8.93 -11.54
C PHE A 114 9.45 -7.68 -11.71
N ASP A 115 10.18 -7.61 -12.83
CA ASP A 115 10.93 -6.42 -13.18
C ASP A 115 10.02 -5.23 -13.50
N PHE A 116 10.61 -4.05 -13.48
CA PHE A 116 9.89 -2.79 -13.70
C PHE A 116 9.23 -2.75 -15.09
N ASP A 117 9.92 -3.21 -16.12
CA ASP A 117 9.41 -3.18 -17.50
C ASP A 117 8.20 -4.09 -17.65
N TYR A 118 8.22 -5.27 -17.03
CA TYR A 118 7.07 -6.16 -17.03
C TYR A 118 5.86 -5.51 -16.36
N ILE A 119 6.04 -4.94 -15.16
CA ILE A 119 4.98 -4.24 -14.43
C ILE A 119 4.45 -3.06 -15.26
N ARG A 120 5.35 -2.29 -15.87
CA ARG A 120 5.04 -1.14 -16.69
C ARG A 120 4.25 -1.49 -17.95
N LYS A 121 4.67 -2.51 -18.68
CA LYS A 121 3.97 -2.99 -19.88
C LYS A 121 2.53 -3.41 -19.58
N LYS A 122 2.28 -4.02 -18.42
CA LYS A 122 0.94 -4.44 -17.99
C LYS A 122 0.07 -3.28 -17.49
N ASN A 123 0.67 -2.17 -17.06
CA ASN A 123 -0.02 -1.06 -16.40
C ASN A 123 0.43 0.30 -16.98
N LYS A 124 0.25 0.51 -18.29
CA LYS A 124 0.78 1.67 -19.04
C LYS A 124 0.36 3.03 -18.48
N ASN A 125 -0.84 3.15 -17.92
CA ASN A 125 -1.40 4.40 -17.42
C ASN A 125 -1.09 4.65 -15.94
N CYS A 126 -0.35 3.77 -15.28
CA CYS A 126 -0.01 3.89 -13.87
C CYS A 126 1.24 4.78 -13.70
N LEU A 127 1.23 5.66 -12.71
CA LEU A 127 2.43 6.36 -12.26
C LEU A 127 3.20 5.45 -11.32
N LEU A 128 4.30 4.89 -11.83
CA LEU A 128 5.18 3.98 -11.10
C LEU A 128 6.48 4.68 -10.77
N VAL A 129 6.95 4.48 -9.53
CA VAL A 129 8.26 4.92 -9.04
C VAL A 129 9.02 3.68 -8.58
N TRP A 130 10.31 3.61 -8.92
CA TRP A 130 11.16 2.46 -8.59
C TRP A 130 12.08 2.79 -7.42
N GLN A 131 12.00 2.01 -6.36
CA GLN A 131 12.94 2.08 -5.25
C GLN A 131 14.14 1.19 -5.54
N ILE A 132 15.32 1.79 -5.60
CA ILE A 132 16.58 1.08 -5.85
C ILE A 132 17.30 0.91 -4.52
N PHE A 133 17.67 -0.33 -4.20
CA PHE A 133 18.62 -0.64 -3.14
C PHE A 133 20.02 -0.76 -3.74
N LEU A 134 20.94 0.01 -3.22
CA LEU A 134 22.36 -0.12 -3.52
C LEU A 134 22.95 -1.03 -2.43
N PHE A 135 23.20 -2.26 -2.79
CA PHE A 135 23.95 -3.18 -1.93
C PHE A 135 25.44 -2.96 -2.20
N GLY A 136 26.19 -2.50 -1.20
CA GLY A 136 27.64 -2.40 -1.23
C GLY A 136 28.31 -3.73 -0.92
#